data_e76947db5f642e29c1e00bce84b4feb4
#
_entry.id   e76947db5f642e29c1e00bce84b4feb4
#
_cell.length_a   1.000
_cell.length_b   1.000
_cell.length_c   1.000
_cell.angle_alpha   90.00
_cell.angle_beta   90.00
_cell.angle_gamma   90.00
#
_symmetry.space_group_name_H-M   'P 1'
#
loop_
_entity.id
_entity.type
_entity.pdbx_description
1 polymer ?
#
loop_
_entity_poly.entity_id
_entity_poly.type
_entity_poly.pdbx_seq_one_letter_code
_entity_poly.pdbx_strand_id
1 'polypeptide(L)'
;MRGCERGADRGFVTAEAAVVLPVLVAFTMALVWGLLAVAAQIQCVDAARAGARAAARQDPPDAVVRLARETAPRGATVGVAREGERVRVTVVARPPVLEGLPFEVREEAVAAAEEAAGAGEEKP
;
A
#
# COMPACT_ATOMS: atom_id res chain seq x y z
N MET A 1 36.03 43.25 31.29
CA MET A 1 35.28 42.03 31.67
C MET A 1 33.97 41.87 30.89
N ARG A 2 33.95 42.03 29.60
CA ARG A 2 32.75 41.80 28.78
C ARG A 2 32.92 40.75 27.67
N GLY A 3 33.89 39.86 27.85
CA GLY A 3 34.23 38.85 26.84
C GLY A 3 33.78 37.42 27.10
N CYS A 4 33.32 37.08 28.30
CA CYS A 4 32.96 35.70 28.66
C CYS A 4 31.50 35.30 28.43
N GLU A 5 30.60 36.28 28.29
CA GLU A 5 29.17 35.97 28.14
C GLU A 5 28.80 35.48 26.73
N ARG A 6 29.49 35.90 25.68
CA ARG A 6 29.20 35.46 24.31
C ARG A 6 29.58 33.99 24.02
N GLY A 7 30.52 33.45 24.80
CA GLY A 7 30.92 32.05 24.66
C GLY A 7 29.92 31.06 25.29
N ALA A 8 29.28 31.49 26.39
CA ALA A 8 28.27 30.69 27.08
C ALA A 8 26.97 30.57 26.24
N ASP A 9 26.53 31.70 25.65
CA ASP A 9 25.32 31.72 24.81
C ASP A 9 25.45 30.83 23.54
N ARG A 10 26.65 30.80 22.93
CA ARG A 10 26.90 29.88 21.78
C ARG A 10 26.88 28.42 22.17
N GLY A 11 27.34 28.09 23.39
CA GLY A 11 27.30 26.72 23.92
C GLY A 11 25.87 26.25 24.17
N PHE A 12 24.98 27.09 24.66
CA PHE A 12 23.57 26.79 24.88
C PHE A 12 22.82 26.57 23.56
N VAL A 13 22.99 27.40 22.55
CA VAL A 13 22.38 27.27 21.22
C VAL A 13 22.84 25.98 20.54
N THR A 14 24.12 25.62 20.64
CA THR A 14 24.64 24.36 20.08
C THR A 14 24.08 23.14 20.80
N ALA A 15 23.97 23.19 22.12
CA ALA A 15 23.39 22.12 22.91
C ALA A 15 21.89 21.92 22.60
N GLU A 16 21.15 23.01 22.44
CA GLU A 16 19.75 23.00 22.07
C GLU A 16 19.55 22.41 20.65
N ALA A 17 20.35 22.85 19.68
CA ALA A 17 20.34 22.31 18.32
C ALA A 17 20.68 20.82 18.30
N ALA A 18 21.61 20.35 19.13
CA ALA A 18 21.98 18.94 19.23
C ALA A 18 20.83 18.04 19.71
N VAL A 19 19.90 18.58 20.48
CA VAL A 19 18.69 17.84 20.93
C VAL A 19 17.56 17.97 19.90
N VAL A 20 17.34 19.14 19.34
CA VAL A 20 16.23 19.41 18.41
C VAL A 20 16.42 18.71 17.07
N LEU A 21 17.63 18.72 16.51
CA LEU A 21 17.89 18.13 15.20
C LEU A 21 17.55 16.63 15.12
N PRO A 22 17.99 15.76 16.03
CA PRO A 22 17.62 14.35 15.98
C PRO A 22 16.11 14.12 16.14
N VAL A 23 15.43 14.94 16.94
CA VAL A 23 13.96 14.86 17.07
C VAL A 23 13.27 15.23 15.77
N LEU A 24 13.70 16.29 15.08
CA LEU A 24 13.16 16.66 13.78
C LEU A 24 13.43 15.60 12.72
N VAL A 25 14.61 15.00 12.72
CA VAL A 25 14.94 13.90 11.80
C VAL A 25 14.05 12.70 12.06
N ALA A 26 13.89 12.29 13.32
CA ALA A 26 13.01 11.18 13.69
C ALA A 26 11.55 11.44 13.30
N PHE A 27 11.07 12.66 13.52
CA PHE A 27 9.72 13.06 13.12
C PHE A 27 9.54 13.04 11.59
N THR A 28 10.49 13.56 10.85
CA THR A 28 10.48 13.54 9.39
C THR A 28 10.48 12.10 8.86
N MET A 29 11.30 11.24 9.42
CA MET A 29 11.32 9.81 9.07
C MET A 29 9.98 9.13 9.34
N ALA A 30 9.34 9.43 10.47
CA ALA A 30 8.02 8.90 10.78
C ALA A 30 6.95 9.35 9.76
N LEU A 31 7.00 10.61 9.32
CA LEU A 31 6.10 11.11 8.28
C LEU A 31 6.34 10.43 6.93
N VAL A 32 7.59 10.25 6.53
CA VAL A 32 7.94 9.52 5.29
C VAL A 32 7.45 8.09 5.35
N TRP A 33 7.62 7.41 6.47
CA TRP A 33 7.10 6.05 6.65
C TRP A 33 5.58 5.99 6.57
N GLY A 34 4.89 6.95 7.17
CA GLY A 34 3.45 7.07 7.06
C GLY A 34 2.99 7.22 5.62
N LEU A 35 3.64 8.08 4.84
CA LEU A 35 3.34 8.27 3.42
C LEU A 35 3.59 7.00 2.60
N LEU A 36 4.68 6.29 2.85
CA LEU A 36 4.98 5.02 2.17
C LEU A 36 3.95 3.93 2.49
N ALA A 37 3.48 3.86 3.74
CA ALA A 37 2.42 2.94 4.14
C ALA A 37 1.10 3.25 3.41
N VAL A 38 0.70 4.51 3.33
CA VAL A 38 -0.49 4.94 2.59
C VAL A 38 -0.35 4.65 1.09
N ALA A 39 0.81 4.91 0.50
CA ALA A 39 1.06 4.59 -0.90
C ALA A 39 0.94 3.09 -1.18
N ALA A 40 1.48 2.23 -0.31
CA ALA A 40 1.34 0.78 -0.42
C ALA A 40 -0.13 0.35 -0.33
N GLN A 41 -0.91 0.96 0.55
CA GLN A 41 -2.35 0.69 0.68
C GLN A 41 -3.11 1.04 -0.61
N ILE A 42 -2.87 2.22 -1.18
CA ILE A 42 -3.48 2.64 -2.45
C ILE A 42 -3.14 1.65 -3.56
N GLN A 43 -1.88 1.23 -3.68
CA GLN A 43 -1.46 0.24 -4.67
C GLN A 43 -2.15 -1.11 -4.49
N CYS A 44 -2.35 -1.56 -3.25
CA CYS A 44 -3.09 -2.80 -2.98
C CYS A 44 -4.56 -2.69 -3.40
N VAL A 45 -5.22 -1.56 -3.11
CA VAL A 45 -6.61 -1.29 -3.54
C VAL A 45 -6.72 -1.30 -5.06
N ASP A 46 -5.81 -0.61 -5.75
CA ASP A 46 -5.82 -0.54 -7.21
C ASP A 46 -5.54 -1.90 -7.85
N ALA A 47 -4.62 -2.68 -7.28
CA ALA A 47 -4.32 -4.04 -7.73
C ALA A 47 -5.52 -4.97 -7.56
N ALA A 48 -6.18 -4.92 -6.40
CA ALA A 48 -7.38 -5.72 -6.14
C ALA A 48 -8.52 -5.35 -7.11
N ARG A 49 -8.73 -4.07 -7.36
CA ARG A 49 -9.73 -3.58 -8.33
C ARG A 49 -9.39 -3.96 -9.77
N ALA A 50 -8.11 -3.88 -10.16
CA ALA A 50 -7.66 -4.29 -11.49
C ALA A 50 -7.88 -5.78 -11.71
N GLY A 51 -7.53 -6.61 -10.72
CA GLY A 51 -7.79 -8.05 -10.73
C GLY A 51 -9.29 -8.36 -10.80
N ALA A 52 -10.10 -7.68 -10.00
CA ALA A 52 -11.55 -7.87 -10.00
C ALA A 52 -12.18 -7.53 -11.36
N ARG A 53 -11.75 -6.44 -12.00
CA ARG A 53 -12.21 -6.10 -13.36
C ARG A 53 -11.81 -7.13 -14.41
N ALA A 54 -10.60 -7.69 -14.33
CA ALA A 54 -10.15 -8.76 -15.21
C ALA A 54 -10.98 -10.04 -14.99
N ALA A 55 -11.24 -10.38 -13.74
CA ALA A 55 -12.09 -11.51 -13.39
C ALA A 55 -13.54 -11.33 -13.87
N ALA A 56 -14.08 -10.12 -13.83
CA ALA A 56 -15.42 -9.81 -14.35
C ALA A 56 -15.51 -10.04 -15.88
N ARG A 57 -14.42 -9.79 -16.61
CA ARG A 57 -14.32 -10.10 -18.05
C ARG A 57 -14.10 -11.58 -18.34
N GLN A 58 -14.10 -12.42 -17.32
CA GLN A 58 -13.83 -13.87 -17.42
C GLN A 58 -12.42 -14.20 -17.94
N ASP A 59 -11.46 -13.32 -17.70
CA ASP A 59 -10.06 -13.62 -17.99
C ASP A 59 -9.60 -14.86 -17.19
N PRO A 60 -8.67 -15.67 -17.72
CA PRO A 60 -8.15 -16.81 -17.00
C PRO A 60 -7.57 -16.41 -15.64
N PRO A 61 -7.67 -17.25 -14.59
CA PRO A 61 -7.16 -16.93 -13.25
C PRO A 61 -5.69 -16.48 -13.24
N ASP A 62 -4.86 -17.07 -14.07
CA ASP A 62 -3.44 -16.72 -14.20
C ASP A 62 -3.25 -15.31 -14.74
N ALA A 63 -4.08 -14.87 -15.68
CA ALA A 63 -4.07 -13.52 -16.23
C ALA A 63 -4.52 -12.51 -15.18
N VAL A 64 -5.54 -12.84 -14.40
CA VAL A 64 -6.04 -12.00 -13.29
C VAL A 64 -4.94 -11.79 -12.23
N VAL A 65 -4.29 -12.88 -11.82
CA VAL A 65 -3.19 -12.82 -10.83
C VAL A 65 -2.02 -12.00 -11.36
N ARG A 66 -1.65 -12.19 -12.63
CA ARG A 66 -0.56 -11.44 -13.26
C ARG A 66 -0.86 -9.94 -13.29
N LEU A 67 -2.04 -9.55 -13.74
CA LEU A 67 -2.45 -8.15 -13.81
C LEU A 67 -2.50 -7.49 -12.43
N ALA A 68 -3.07 -8.17 -11.43
CA ALA A 68 -3.10 -7.67 -10.06
C ALA A 68 -1.69 -7.53 -9.50
N ARG A 69 -0.79 -8.48 -9.79
CA ARG A 69 0.59 -8.43 -9.32
C ARG A 69 1.42 -7.32 -9.97
N GLU A 70 1.16 -6.98 -11.23
CA GLU A 70 1.81 -5.86 -11.92
C GLU A 70 1.48 -4.49 -11.29
N THR A 71 0.28 -4.37 -10.74
CA THR A 71 -0.19 -3.14 -10.07
C THR A 71 0.16 -3.11 -8.58
N ALA A 72 0.31 -4.27 -7.96
CA ALA A 72 0.58 -4.40 -6.53
C ALA A 72 2.00 -3.95 -6.13
N PRO A 73 2.22 -3.58 -4.86
CA PRO A 73 3.56 -3.35 -4.34
C PRO A 73 4.47 -4.58 -4.53
N ARG A 74 5.77 -4.35 -4.64
CA ARG A 74 6.75 -5.44 -4.74
C ARG A 74 6.64 -6.39 -3.56
N GLY A 75 6.66 -7.70 -3.84
CA GLY A 75 6.54 -8.74 -2.83
C GLY A 75 5.12 -8.97 -2.31
N ALA A 76 4.11 -8.34 -2.90
CA ALA A 76 2.72 -8.59 -2.57
C ALA A 76 2.27 -9.99 -3.02
N THR A 77 1.42 -10.60 -2.21
CA THR A 77 0.75 -11.86 -2.51
C THR A 77 -0.65 -11.58 -3.04
N VAL A 78 -0.99 -12.17 -4.17
CA VAL A 78 -2.31 -12.05 -4.79
C VAL A 78 -3.01 -13.40 -4.73
N GLY A 79 -4.18 -13.43 -4.11
CA GLY A 79 -5.09 -14.57 -4.08
C GLY A 79 -6.34 -14.29 -4.90
N VAL A 80 -6.80 -15.29 -5.63
CA VAL A 80 -8.07 -15.25 -6.37
C VAL A 80 -8.91 -16.42 -5.90
N ALA A 81 -10.10 -16.15 -5.38
CA ALA A 81 -11.07 -17.14 -4.96
C ALA A 81 -12.38 -16.93 -5.73
N ARG A 82 -12.97 -18.02 -6.20
CA ARG A 82 -14.27 -18.02 -6.87
C ARG A 82 -15.32 -18.55 -5.90
N GLU A 83 -16.33 -17.73 -5.66
CA GLU A 83 -17.48 -18.06 -4.80
C GLU A 83 -18.76 -17.95 -5.64
N GLY A 84 -19.14 -19.05 -6.29
CA GLY A 84 -20.28 -19.05 -7.22
C GLY A 84 -20.05 -18.10 -8.40
N GLU A 85 -20.91 -17.09 -8.54
CA GLU A 85 -20.82 -16.04 -9.58
C GLU A 85 -19.94 -14.85 -9.18
N ARG A 86 -19.33 -14.91 -8.00
CA ARG A 86 -18.45 -13.84 -7.51
C ARG A 86 -17.01 -14.30 -7.53
N VAL A 87 -16.14 -13.39 -7.94
CA VAL A 87 -14.69 -13.58 -7.85
C VAL A 87 -14.14 -12.59 -6.86
N ARG A 88 -13.43 -13.11 -5.88
CA ARG A 88 -12.78 -12.34 -4.84
C ARG A 88 -11.28 -12.28 -5.14
N VAL A 89 -10.75 -11.08 -5.25
CA VAL A 89 -9.31 -10.85 -5.41
C VAL A 89 -8.78 -10.22 -4.13
N THR A 90 -7.84 -10.88 -3.49
CA THR A 90 -7.20 -10.44 -2.26
C THR A 90 -5.74 -10.10 -2.54
N VAL A 91 -5.31 -8.92 -2.16
CA VAL A 91 -3.92 -8.48 -2.27
C VAL A 91 -3.38 -8.23 -0.87
N VAL A 92 -2.29 -8.88 -0.55
CA VAL A 92 -1.60 -8.74 0.74
C VAL A 92 -0.18 -8.27 0.48
N ALA A 93 0.19 -7.14 1.07
CA ALA A 93 1.52 -6.58 0.98
C ALA A 93 2.11 -6.33 2.36
N ARG A 94 3.41 -6.61 2.49
CA ARG A 94 4.23 -6.19 3.62
C ARG A 94 5.25 -5.19 3.11
N PRO A 95 5.02 -3.89 3.32
CA PRO A 95 5.98 -2.88 2.88
C PRO A 95 7.35 -3.13 3.51
N PRO A 96 8.45 -3.17 2.73
CA PRO A 96 9.79 -3.46 3.26
C PRO A 96 10.27 -2.42 4.29
N VAL A 97 9.69 -1.22 4.24
CA VAL A 97 9.98 -0.13 5.20
C VAL A 97 9.45 -0.46 6.61
N LEU A 98 8.57 -1.43 6.72
CA LEU A 98 7.96 -1.89 7.98
C LEU A 98 8.45 -3.30 8.37
N GLU A 99 9.55 -3.76 7.79
CA GLU A 99 10.20 -5.00 8.21
C GLU A 99 10.57 -4.91 9.69
N GLY A 100 10.01 -5.84 10.46
CA GLY A 100 10.16 -5.86 11.92
C GLY A 100 8.94 -5.38 12.71
N LEU A 101 7.95 -4.77 12.05
CA LEU A 101 6.66 -4.48 12.65
C LEU A 101 5.61 -5.48 12.14
N PRO A 102 4.69 -5.95 12.99
CA PRO A 102 3.60 -6.84 12.57
C PRO A 102 2.52 -6.05 11.83
N PHE A 103 2.91 -5.36 10.74
CA PHE A 103 2.02 -4.56 9.94
C PHE A 103 1.89 -5.14 8.54
N GLU A 104 0.66 -5.51 8.19
CA GLU A 104 0.31 -6.10 6.92
C GLU A 104 -0.83 -5.29 6.30
N VAL A 105 -0.67 -4.89 5.05
CA VAL A 105 -1.73 -4.24 4.28
C VAL A 105 -2.48 -5.32 3.51
N ARG A 106 -3.75 -5.48 3.81
CA ARG A 106 -4.64 -6.43 3.15
C ARG A 106 -5.81 -5.69 2.55
N GLU A 107 -5.98 -5.84 1.25
CA GLU A 107 -7.10 -5.28 0.51
C GLU A 107 -7.81 -6.36 -0.30
N GLU A 108 -9.11 -6.21 -0.40
CA GLU A 108 -9.97 -7.16 -1.05
C GLU A 108 -10.95 -6.45 -1.97
N ALA A 109 -11.09 -6.96 -3.18
CA ALA A 109 -12.11 -6.52 -4.12
C ALA A 109 -12.90 -7.71 -4.63
N VAL A 110 -14.22 -7.55 -4.70
CA VAL A 110 -15.14 -8.57 -5.20
C VAL A 110 -15.76 -8.07 -6.49
N ALA A 111 -15.69 -8.87 -7.54
CA ALA A 111 -16.43 -8.65 -8.78
C ALA A 111 -17.48 -9.74 -8.96
N ALA A 112 -18.66 -9.36 -9.45
CA ALA A 112 -19.56 -10.33 -10.02
C ALA A 112 -18.97 -10.79 -11.36
N ALA A 113 -18.91 -12.11 -11.59
CA ALA A 113 -18.66 -12.60 -12.93
C ALA A 113 -19.84 -12.12 -13.79
N GLU A 114 -19.58 -11.25 -14.74
CA GLU A 114 -20.56 -10.93 -15.77
C GLU A 114 -20.74 -12.20 -16.59
N GLU A 115 -21.71 -13.02 -16.20
CA GLU A 115 -22.24 -14.00 -17.14
C GLU A 115 -22.73 -13.22 -18.34
N ALA A 116 -22.23 -13.63 -19.50
CA ALA A 116 -22.67 -13.09 -20.76
C ALA A 116 -24.19 -12.91 -20.75
N ALA A 117 -24.64 -11.70 -20.50
CA ALA A 117 -26.02 -11.30 -20.69
C ALA A 117 -26.38 -11.29 -22.20
N GLY A 118 -25.90 -12.29 -22.91
CA GLY A 118 -26.03 -12.46 -24.34
C GLY A 118 -26.45 -13.85 -24.79
N ALA A 119 -26.60 -14.81 -23.87
CA ALA A 119 -26.98 -16.18 -24.23
C ALA A 119 -28.42 -16.55 -23.83
N GLY A 120 -29.26 -15.56 -23.51
CA GLY A 120 -30.59 -15.79 -22.97
C GLY A 120 -31.76 -15.24 -23.75
N GLU A 121 -31.60 -14.80 -24.96
CA GLU A 121 -32.73 -14.34 -25.76
C GLU A 121 -32.68 -14.84 -27.18
N GLU A 122 -32.61 -16.14 -27.35
CA GLU A 122 -33.14 -16.79 -28.52
C GLU A 122 -34.47 -17.42 -28.13
N LYS A 123 -35.48 -16.62 -28.22
CA LYS A 123 -36.86 -17.07 -28.24
C LYS A 123 -37.20 -17.44 -29.68
N PRO A 124 -37.67 -18.68 -29.91
CA PRO A 124 -38.18 -19.10 -31.20
C PRO A 124 -39.43 -18.30 -31.63
#